data_d9ba7534f437bb679716451690dd86d6
#
_entry.id   d9ba7534f437bb679716451690dd86d6
#
_cell.length_a   1.000
_cell.length_b   1.000
_cell.length_c   1.000
_cell.angle_alpha   90.00
_cell.angle_beta   90.00
_cell.angle_gamma   90.00
#
_symmetry.space_group_name_H-M   'P 1'
#
loop_
_entity.id
_entity.type
_entity.pdbx_description
1 polymer ?
#
loop_
_entity_poly.entity_id
_entity_poly.type
_entity_poly.pdbx_seq_one_letter_code
_entity_poly.pdbx_strand_id
1 'polypeptide(L)'
;NAVIELAAAQGFKVENILVEGRVHADADALKAIINIERGDPMFAFDPARAKAMIEKMNWVKAARVERRWPDTLYIGLTERVPLALWQRNNALSLIDETGTVITAENLGRFRDLIIVMGDEAPARARDLLSNLQATRQVFPHVASAKWMGERRWDLILKNSVTVKLPEQDYALALKRLEQAQIESGLLDKPLEAIDLRDPARM
;
A
#
# COMPACT_ATOMS: atom_id res chain seq x y z
N ASN A 1 4.84 31.75 29.28
CA ASN A 1 6.21 31.37 28.86
C ASN A 1 7.14 31.11 30.07
N ALA A 2 7.03 31.88 31.16
CA ALA A 2 7.91 31.67 32.35
C ALA A 2 7.86 30.26 32.95
N VAL A 3 6.70 29.59 32.94
CA VAL A 3 6.55 28.22 33.47
C VAL A 3 7.30 27.20 32.58
N ILE A 4 7.30 27.40 31.27
CA ILE A 4 8.00 26.55 30.29
C ILE A 4 9.53 26.69 30.46
N GLU A 5 10.01 27.91 30.63
CA GLU A 5 11.42 28.21 30.89
C GLU A 5 11.91 27.65 32.23
N LEU A 6 11.08 27.75 33.26
CA LEU A 6 11.39 27.20 34.59
C LEU A 6 11.46 25.67 34.56
N ALA A 7 10.56 25.01 33.85
CA ALA A 7 10.58 23.55 33.66
C ALA A 7 11.80 23.08 32.85
N ALA A 8 12.17 23.84 31.83
CA ALA A 8 13.40 23.59 31.06
C ALA A 8 14.67 23.73 31.91
N ALA A 9 14.68 24.68 32.86
CA ALA A 9 15.77 24.84 33.84
C ALA A 9 15.88 23.67 34.82
N GLN A 10 14.79 22.93 35.07
CA GLN A 10 14.74 21.74 35.92
C GLN A 10 15.03 20.43 35.21
N GLY A 11 15.54 20.42 33.94
CA GLY A 11 15.94 19.24 33.22
C GLY A 11 14.88 18.66 32.26
N PHE A 12 13.72 19.31 32.09
CA PHE A 12 12.71 18.88 31.12
C PHE A 12 12.96 19.46 29.73
N LYS A 13 14.13 19.16 29.18
CA LYS A 13 14.55 19.52 27.82
C LYS A 13 14.60 18.29 26.94
N VAL A 14 14.41 18.47 25.65
CA VAL A 14 14.59 17.41 24.65
C VAL A 14 16.08 17.10 24.50
N GLU A 15 16.51 15.94 24.99
CA GLU A 15 17.86 15.44 24.76
C GLU A 15 17.89 14.37 23.67
N ASN A 16 16.80 13.59 23.56
CA ASN A 16 16.70 12.49 22.63
C ASN A 16 15.41 12.59 21.79
N ILE A 17 15.54 12.32 20.49
CA ILE A 17 14.42 12.14 19.56
C ILE A 17 14.57 10.73 18.99
N LEU A 18 13.69 9.81 19.41
CA LEU A 18 13.69 8.42 18.99
C LEU A 18 12.61 8.22 17.92
N VAL A 19 13.02 7.80 16.72
CA VAL A 19 12.12 7.51 15.61
C VAL A 19 12.21 6.02 15.29
N GLU A 20 11.07 5.32 15.33
CA GLU A 20 10.96 3.89 15.01
C GLU A 20 9.97 3.65 13.87
N GLY A 21 10.16 2.55 13.12
CA GLY A 21 9.24 2.11 12.06
C GLY A 21 9.34 2.90 10.77
N ARG A 22 10.30 3.82 10.60
CA ARG A 22 10.53 4.56 9.37
C ARG A 22 11.38 3.74 8.39
N VAL A 23 10.87 3.51 7.20
CA VAL A 23 11.57 2.85 6.08
C VAL A 23 11.58 3.74 4.83
N HIS A 24 10.42 4.22 4.41
CA HIS A 24 10.22 4.98 3.18
C HIS A 24 9.84 6.44 3.42
N ALA A 25 9.22 6.76 4.55
CA ALA A 25 8.81 8.12 4.86
C ALA A 25 10.01 9.08 4.84
N ASP A 26 9.84 10.24 4.24
CA ASP A 26 10.88 11.24 4.08
C ASP A 26 11.36 11.76 5.44
N ALA A 27 12.66 11.65 5.69
CA ALA A 27 13.26 12.03 6.97
C ALA A 27 13.28 13.52 7.20
N ASP A 28 13.49 14.31 6.15
CA ASP A 28 13.59 15.76 6.26
C ASP A 28 12.21 16.37 6.42
N ALA A 29 11.19 15.84 5.70
CA ALA A 29 9.80 16.21 5.93
C ALA A 29 9.36 15.87 7.36
N LEU A 30 9.76 14.71 7.89
CA LEU A 30 9.46 14.32 9.26
C LEU A 30 10.09 15.28 10.28
N LYS A 31 11.36 15.63 10.09
CA LYS A 31 12.05 16.62 10.93
C LYS A 31 11.37 17.99 10.89
N ALA A 32 10.97 18.46 9.70
CA ALA A 32 10.27 19.73 9.54
C ALA A 32 8.91 19.74 10.27
N ILE A 33 8.21 18.61 10.29
CA ILE A 33 6.94 18.46 11.04
C ILE A 33 7.18 18.50 12.54
N ILE A 34 8.19 17.80 13.03
CA ILE A 34 8.55 17.72 14.44
C ILE A 34 8.97 19.11 14.94
N ASN A 35 9.77 19.82 14.14
CA ASN A 35 10.22 21.20 14.35
C ASN A 35 10.61 21.46 15.81
N ILE A 36 11.42 20.58 16.38
CA ILE A 36 12.01 20.70 17.72
C ILE A 36 13.44 20.18 17.67
N GLU A 37 14.30 20.84 18.42
CA GLU A 37 15.72 20.51 18.48
C GLU A 37 16.14 20.06 19.89
N ARG A 38 17.33 19.48 19.96
CA ARG A 38 17.93 19.12 21.24
C ARG A 38 18.16 20.40 22.06
N GLY A 39 17.74 20.39 23.31
CA GLY A 39 17.81 21.52 24.23
C GLY A 39 16.51 22.33 24.34
N ASP A 40 15.57 22.11 23.42
CA ASP A 40 14.27 22.78 23.47
C ASP A 40 13.43 22.31 24.66
N PRO A 41 12.55 23.16 25.21
CA PRO A 41 11.66 22.77 26.30
C PRO A 41 10.69 21.67 25.87
N MET A 42 10.67 20.54 26.59
CA MET A 42 9.77 19.40 26.30
C MET A 42 8.29 19.80 26.29
N PHE A 43 7.88 20.78 27.09
CA PHE A 43 6.51 21.26 27.17
C PHE A 43 6.09 22.13 25.95
N ALA A 44 7.03 22.65 25.19
CA ALA A 44 6.74 23.44 23.98
C ALA A 44 6.27 22.55 22.81
N PHE A 45 6.61 21.25 22.84
CA PHE A 45 6.22 20.30 21.82
C PHE A 45 4.78 19.82 22.03
N ASP A 46 3.97 19.83 20.98
CA ASP A 46 2.61 19.29 20.96
C ASP A 46 2.56 17.94 20.24
N PRO A 47 2.49 16.80 20.97
CA PRO A 47 2.47 15.48 20.37
C PRO A 47 1.23 15.23 19.50
N ALA A 48 0.07 15.79 19.87
CA ALA A 48 -1.18 15.57 19.13
C ALA A 48 -1.14 16.26 17.77
N ARG A 49 -0.64 17.50 17.74
CA ARG A 49 -0.44 18.26 16.50
C ARG A 49 0.62 17.56 15.61
N ALA A 50 1.73 17.15 16.16
CA ALA A 50 2.78 16.45 15.43
C ALA A 50 2.25 15.15 14.81
N LYS A 51 1.53 14.32 15.60
CA LYS A 51 0.87 13.11 15.12
C LYS A 51 -0.04 13.39 13.92
N ALA A 52 -0.95 14.36 14.04
CA ALA A 52 -1.89 14.71 12.99
C ALA A 52 -1.20 15.19 11.69
N MET A 53 -0.05 15.82 11.80
CA MET A 53 0.75 16.24 10.64
C MET A 53 1.53 15.07 10.02
N ILE A 54 2.11 14.21 10.85
CA ILE A 54 2.85 13.03 10.39
C ILE A 54 1.91 12.05 9.66
N GLU A 55 0.68 11.86 10.14
CA GLU A 55 -0.33 11.01 9.50
C GLU A 55 -0.84 11.53 8.14
N LYS A 56 -0.50 12.78 7.78
CA LYS A 56 -0.73 13.32 6.42
C LYS A 56 0.39 12.95 5.43
N MET A 57 1.50 12.43 5.89
CA MET A 57 2.56 11.95 4.99
C MET A 57 2.07 10.70 4.26
N ASN A 58 2.21 10.67 2.95
CA ASN A 58 1.64 9.63 2.09
C ASN A 58 2.06 8.20 2.49
N TRP A 59 3.31 8.02 2.93
CA TRP A 59 3.82 6.72 3.37
C TRP A 59 3.33 6.31 4.75
N VAL A 60 2.81 7.23 5.56
CA VAL A 60 2.42 6.94 6.93
C VAL A 60 0.96 6.49 6.99
N LYS A 61 0.73 5.29 7.53
CA LYS A 61 -0.60 4.74 7.83
C LYS A 61 -1.10 5.20 9.19
N ALA A 62 -0.20 5.23 10.17
CA ALA A 62 -0.47 5.67 11.53
C ALA A 62 0.81 6.15 12.21
N ALA A 63 0.69 7.06 13.16
CA ALA A 63 1.78 7.54 13.98
C ALA A 63 1.44 7.51 15.47
N ARG A 64 2.44 7.21 16.28
CA ARG A 64 2.41 7.32 17.74
C ARG A 64 3.46 8.34 18.13
N VAL A 65 3.04 9.43 18.79
CA VAL A 65 3.94 10.51 19.19
C VAL A 65 3.75 10.76 20.69
N GLU A 66 4.84 10.65 21.44
CA GLU A 66 4.81 10.69 22.92
C GLU A 66 5.99 11.47 23.47
N ARG A 67 5.75 12.15 24.60
CA ARG A 67 6.81 12.63 25.46
C ARG A 67 7.15 11.50 26.44
N ARG A 68 8.37 10.99 26.39
CA ARG A 68 8.91 10.04 27.38
C ARG A 68 9.81 10.81 28.34
N TRP A 69 9.27 11.08 29.49
CA TRP A 69 9.96 11.83 30.54
C TRP A 69 11.24 11.13 31.01
N PRO A 70 12.31 11.88 31.37
CA PRO A 70 12.30 13.37 31.49
C PRO A 70 12.66 14.11 30.20
N ASP A 71 13.25 13.48 29.17
CA ASP A 71 14.06 14.14 28.14
C ASP A 71 13.86 13.60 26.70
N THR A 72 13.00 12.61 26.49
CA THR A 72 12.92 11.89 25.21
C THR A 72 11.58 12.14 24.50
N LEU A 73 11.64 12.49 23.22
CA LEU A 73 10.51 12.42 22.31
C LEU A 73 10.52 11.08 21.57
N TYR A 74 9.40 10.37 21.60
CA TYR A 74 9.22 9.11 20.89
C TYR A 74 8.24 9.29 19.72
N ILE A 75 8.64 8.80 18.54
CA ILE A 75 7.85 8.83 17.32
C ILE A 75 7.88 7.42 16.71
N GLY A 76 6.79 6.69 16.86
CA GLY A 76 6.59 5.39 16.23
C GLY A 76 5.77 5.55 14.96
N LEU A 77 6.28 5.07 13.83
CA LEU A 77 5.59 5.10 12.54
C LEU A 77 5.12 3.69 12.15
N THR A 78 3.90 3.62 11.67
CA THR A 78 3.43 2.47 10.90
C THR A 78 3.30 2.94 9.46
N GLU A 79 4.17 2.46 8.58
CA GLU A 79 4.11 2.81 7.16
C GLU A 79 3.08 1.97 6.41
N ARG A 80 2.59 2.51 5.27
CA ARG A 80 1.72 1.79 4.35
C ARG A 80 2.51 0.71 3.63
N VAL A 81 1.88 -0.44 3.45
CA VAL A 81 2.47 -1.57 2.72
C VAL A 81 2.00 -1.51 1.27
N PRO A 82 2.93 -1.42 0.30
CA PRO A 82 2.59 -1.47 -1.12
C PRO A 82 1.84 -2.74 -1.49
N LEU A 83 0.73 -2.61 -2.22
CA LEU A 83 -0.07 -3.72 -2.69
C LEU A 83 -0.01 -3.90 -4.21
N ALA A 84 -0.22 -2.84 -4.97
CA ALA A 84 -0.32 -2.86 -6.43
C ALA A 84 0.10 -1.52 -7.03
N LEU A 85 0.34 -1.52 -8.34
CA LEU A 85 0.42 -0.31 -9.13
C LEU A 85 -0.95 -0.02 -9.74
N TRP A 86 -1.50 1.16 -9.51
CA TRP A 86 -2.75 1.59 -10.10
C TRP A 86 -2.50 2.45 -11.32
N GLN A 87 -3.05 2.04 -12.47
CA GLN A 87 -2.98 2.80 -13.70
C GLN A 87 -4.28 3.56 -13.94
N ARG A 88 -4.17 4.89 -14.03
CA ARG A 88 -5.24 5.80 -14.38
C ARG A 88 -4.74 6.82 -15.39
N ASN A 89 -5.45 7.00 -16.51
CA ASN A 89 -5.07 7.97 -17.56
C ASN A 89 -3.60 7.88 -17.98
N ASN A 90 -3.08 6.67 -18.18
CA ASN A 90 -1.68 6.36 -18.50
C ASN A 90 -0.65 6.75 -17.42
N ALA A 91 -1.07 7.22 -16.25
CA ALA A 91 -0.22 7.45 -15.11
C ALA A 91 -0.29 6.28 -14.12
N LEU A 92 0.86 5.92 -13.54
CA LEU A 92 0.96 4.89 -12.51
C LEU A 92 1.09 5.54 -11.13
N SER A 93 0.45 4.93 -10.15
CA SER A 93 0.58 5.27 -8.74
C SER A 93 0.68 3.99 -7.91
N LEU A 94 1.48 4.01 -6.86
CA LEU A 94 1.58 2.93 -5.89
C LEU A 94 0.41 3.03 -4.92
N ILE A 95 -0.30 1.93 -4.68
CA ILE A 95 -1.42 1.89 -3.73
C ILE A 95 -1.17 0.85 -2.63
N ASP A 96 -1.77 1.10 -1.47
CA ASP A 96 -1.79 0.17 -0.35
C ASP A 96 -3.01 -0.78 -0.38
N GLU A 97 -3.12 -1.60 0.66
CA GLU A 97 -4.21 -2.57 0.84
C GLU A 97 -5.61 -1.96 0.95
N THR A 98 -5.72 -0.66 1.25
CA THR A 98 -6.99 0.08 1.33
C THR A 98 -7.33 0.79 0.03
N GLY A 99 -6.43 0.73 -0.97
CA GLY A 99 -6.53 1.47 -2.21
C GLY A 99 -6.04 2.92 -2.11
N THR A 100 -5.45 3.30 -0.98
CA THR A 100 -4.89 4.64 -0.80
C THR A 100 -3.61 4.79 -1.60
N VAL A 101 -3.48 5.91 -2.34
CA VAL A 101 -2.27 6.22 -3.09
C VAL A 101 -1.13 6.58 -2.13
N ILE A 102 -0.01 5.86 -2.27
CA ILE A 102 1.21 6.11 -1.51
C ILE A 102 2.11 7.11 -2.24
N THR A 103 2.41 6.86 -3.51
CA THR A 103 3.27 7.72 -4.34
C THR A 103 3.07 7.44 -5.82
N ALA A 104 3.39 8.42 -6.65
CA ALA A 104 3.52 8.26 -8.09
C ALA A 104 4.99 8.34 -8.56
N GLU A 105 5.93 8.49 -7.64
CA GLU A 105 7.34 8.69 -7.92
C GLU A 105 8.16 7.44 -7.57
N ASN A 106 9.31 7.29 -8.25
CA ASN A 106 10.30 6.24 -7.98
C ASN A 106 9.71 4.79 -7.99
N LEU A 107 8.76 4.55 -8.89
CA LEU A 107 8.03 3.28 -8.98
C LEU A 107 8.88 2.10 -9.47
N GLY A 108 10.08 2.33 -9.97
CA GLY A 108 10.95 1.31 -10.56
C GLY A 108 11.24 0.11 -9.65
N ARG A 109 11.29 0.31 -8.33
CA ARG A 109 11.47 -0.77 -7.33
C ARG A 109 10.21 -1.59 -7.05
N PHE A 110 9.07 -1.16 -7.58
CA PHE A 110 7.76 -1.81 -7.42
C PHE A 110 7.24 -2.41 -8.73
N ARG A 111 8.08 -2.49 -9.76
CA ARG A 111 7.71 -3.00 -11.11
C ARG A 111 7.20 -4.43 -11.12
N ASP A 112 7.51 -5.21 -10.08
CA ASP A 112 7.08 -6.60 -9.96
C ASP A 112 5.66 -6.73 -9.36
N LEU A 113 5.07 -5.63 -8.91
CA LEU A 113 3.69 -5.60 -8.47
C LEU A 113 2.73 -5.63 -9.66
N ILE A 114 1.58 -6.28 -9.47
CA ILE A 114 0.52 -6.32 -10.48
C ILE A 114 -0.03 -4.90 -10.71
N ILE A 115 -0.26 -4.58 -11.99
CA ILE A 115 -0.92 -3.34 -12.37
C ILE A 115 -2.44 -3.56 -12.35
N VAL A 116 -3.16 -2.75 -11.60
CA VAL A 116 -4.63 -2.71 -11.60
C VAL A 116 -5.13 -1.48 -12.36
N MET A 117 -6.15 -1.63 -13.18
CA MET A 117 -6.69 -0.58 -14.06
C MET A 117 -8.18 -0.38 -13.83
N GLY A 118 -8.65 0.85 -13.92
CA GLY A 118 -10.03 1.26 -13.70
C GLY A 118 -10.19 2.18 -12.50
N ASP A 119 -11.21 3.04 -12.52
CA ASP A 119 -11.37 4.08 -11.48
C ASP A 119 -11.62 3.48 -10.10
N GLU A 120 -12.43 2.42 -10.00
CA GLU A 120 -12.72 1.72 -8.75
C GLU A 120 -11.77 0.54 -8.43
N ALA A 121 -10.81 0.26 -9.31
CA ALA A 121 -9.86 -0.83 -9.12
C ALA A 121 -9.11 -0.79 -7.77
N PRO A 122 -8.66 0.38 -7.26
CA PRO A 122 -7.95 0.44 -5.98
C PRO A 122 -8.74 -0.14 -4.80
N ALA A 123 -10.03 0.17 -4.69
CA ALA A 123 -10.88 -0.29 -3.60
C ALA A 123 -11.11 -1.81 -3.60
N ARG A 124 -10.90 -2.46 -4.75
CA ARG A 124 -11.17 -3.90 -4.97
C ARG A 124 -9.89 -4.73 -5.16
N ALA A 125 -8.73 -4.06 -5.26
CA ALA A 125 -7.45 -4.70 -5.54
C ALA A 125 -7.05 -5.72 -4.48
N ARG A 126 -7.32 -5.43 -3.20
CA ARG A 126 -6.98 -6.32 -2.08
C ARG A 126 -7.63 -7.70 -2.23
N ASP A 127 -8.94 -7.73 -2.50
CA ASP A 127 -9.69 -8.98 -2.61
C ASP A 127 -9.22 -9.79 -3.83
N LEU A 128 -9.02 -9.12 -4.97
CA LEU A 128 -8.48 -9.77 -6.16
C LEU A 128 -7.10 -10.39 -5.88
N LEU A 129 -6.17 -9.60 -5.35
CA LEU A 129 -4.80 -10.06 -5.13
C LEU A 129 -4.71 -11.16 -4.07
N SER A 130 -5.55 -11.11 -3.04
CA SER A 130 -5.65 -12.19 -2.06
C SER A 130 -6.08 -13.51 -2.71
N ASN A 131 -7.09 -13.47 -3.59
CA ASN A 131 -7.54 -14.66 -4.33
C ASN A 131 -6.48 -15.15 -5.33
N LEU A 132 -5.81 -14.24 -6.04
CA LEU A 132 -4.73 -14.61 -6.96
C LEU A 132 -3.54 -15.25 -6.22
N GLN A 133 -3.13 -14.71 -5.09
CA GLN A 133 -2.05 -15.27 -4.27
C GLN A 133 -2.40 -16.66 -3.72
N ALA A 134 -3.68 -16.94 -3.50
CA ALA A 134 -4.14 -18.28 -3.12
C ALA A 134 -4.07 -19.29 -4.28
N THR A 135 -4.02 -18.84 -5.54
CA THR A 135 -3.88 -19.68 -6.75
C THR A 135 -2.45 -19.61 -7.28
N ARG A 136 -1.58 -20.45 -6.71
CA ARG A 136 -0.12 -20.39 -6.92
C ARG A 136 0.32 -20.67 -8.35
N GLN A 137 -0.47 -21.42 -9.12
CA GLN A 137 -0.16 -21.73 -10.51
C GLN A 137 -0.69 -20.67 -11.49
N VAL A 138 -1.62 -19.81 -11.06
CA VAL A 138 -2.17 -18.71 -11.88
C VAL A 138 -1.42 -17.40 -11.64
N PHE A 139 -1.18 -17.06 -10.37
CA PHE A 139 -0.59 -15.78 -9.96
C PHE A 139 0.68 -15.39 -10.73
N PRO A 140 1.68 -16.29 -10.95
CA PRO A 140 2.91 -15.94 -11.66
C PRO A 140 2.72 -15.55 -13.12
N HIS A 141 1.61 -15.96 -13.73
CA HIS A 141 1.28 -15.63 -15.13
C HIS A 141 0.61 -14.26 -15.29
N VAL A 142 0.04 -13.70 -14.23
CA VAL A 142 -0.71 -12.45 -14.30
C VAL A 142 0.25 -11.25 -14.37
N ALA A 143 0.07 -10.40 -15.39
CA ALA A 143 0.78 -9.13 -15.52
C ALA A 143 -0.04 -7.95 -14.99
N SER A 144 -1.33 -7.92 -15.31
CA SER A 144 -2.22 -6.85 -14.90
C SER A 144 -3.68 -7.33 -14.79
N ALA A 145 -4.51 -6.51 -14.15
CA ALA A 145 -5.93 -6.76 -14.00
C ALA A 145 -6.72 -5.48 -14.29
N LYS A 146 -7.79 -5.59 -15.08
CA LYS A 146 -8.64 -4.48 -15.44
C LYS A 146 -10.04 -4.65 -14.86
N TRP A 147 -10.50 -3.66 -14.10
CA TRP A 147 -11.87 -3.59 -13.60
C TRP A 147 -12.80 -3.12 -14.72
N MET A 148 -13.71 -3.99 -15.16
CA MET A 148 -14.53 -3.81 -16.35
C MET A 148 -15.99 -3.58 -15.99
N GLY A 149 -16.55 -2.47 -16.52
CA GLY A 149 -17.98 -2.16 -16.39
C GLY A 149 -18.46 -2.12 -14.94
N GLU A 150 -17.59 -1.72 -14.02
CA GLU A 150 -17.83 -1.61 -12.56
C GLU A 150 -18.29 -2.90 -11.87
N ARG A 151 -18.07 -4.07 -12.47
CA ARG A 151 -18.63 -5.34 -11.98
C ARG A 151 -17.74 -6.57 -12.02
N ARG A 152 -16.70 -6.61 -12.89
CA ARG A 152 -15.86 -7.80 -13.04
C ARG A 152 -14.40 -7.46 -13.30
N TRP A 153 -13.53 -8.43 -13.09
CA TRP A 153 -12.13 -8.36 -13.46
C TRP A 153 -11.85 -9.11 -14.76
N ASP A 154 -11.07 -8.50 -15.64
CA ASP A 154 -10.38 -9.17 -16.73
C ASP A 154 -8.88 -9.16 -16.39
N LEU A 155 -8.26 -10.36 -16.34
CA LEU A 155 -6.82 -10.49 -16.11
C LEU A 155 -6.09 -10.46 -17.44
N ILE A 156 -4.94 -9.82 -17.48
CA ILE A 156 -4.04 -9.83 -18.64
C ILE A 156 -2.79 -10.57 -18.20
N LEU A 157 -2.50 -11.68 -18.90
CA LEU A 157 -1.35 -12.52 -18.62
C LEU A 157 -0.08 -11.93 -19.26
N LYS A 158 1.08 -12.39 -18.82
CA LYS A 158 2.41 -11.99 -19.35
C LYS A 158 2.58 -12.32 -20.83
N ASN A 159 1.90 -13.35 -21.33
CA ASN A 159 1.84 -13.72 -22.75
C ASN A 159 0.70 -13.01 -23.52
N SER A 160 0.11 -11.97 -22.94
CA SER A 160 -0.96 -11.16 -23.51
C SER A 160 -2.34 -11.84 -23.62
N VAL A 161 -2.49 -13.06 -23.12
CA VAL A 161 -3.80 -13.73 -23.06
C VAL A 161 -4.70 -13.01 -22.06
N THR A 162 -5.97 -12.76 -22.45
CA THR A 162 -6.96 -12.14 -21.57
C THR A 162 -7.81 -13.22 -20.91
N VAL A 163 -7.86 -13.23 -19.57
CA VAL A 163 -8.76 -14.10 -18.81
C VAL A 163 -9.93 -13.28 -18.28
N LYS A 164 -11.15 -13.57 -18.76
CA LYS A 164 -12.37 -12.88 -18.34
C LYS A 164 -12.98 -13.60 -17.15
N LEU A 165 -12.97 -12.95 -15.98
CA LEU A 165 -13.56 -13.50 -14.77
C LEU A 165 -15.08 -13.22 -14.69
N PRO A 166 -15.87 -14.08 -14.03
CA PRO A 166 -17.27 -13.79 -13.75
C PRO A 166 -17.43 -12.63 -12.75
N GLU A 167 -18.62 -12.05 -12.70
CA GLU A 167 -18.95 -10.97 -11.75
C GLU A 167 -19.03 -11.49 -10.32
N GLN A 168 -19.54 -12.69 -10.15
CA GLN A 168 -19.68 -13.36 -8.86
C GLN A 168 -18.81 -14.61 -8.83
N ASP A 169 -18.42 -15.03 -7.64
CA ASP A 169 -17.67 -16.27 -7.40
C ASP A 169 -16.37 -16.43 -8.22
N TYR A 170 -15.74 -15.31 -8.62
CA TYR A 170 -14.51 -15.35 -9.40
C TYR A 170 -13.37 -16.11 -8.67
N ALA A 171 -13.40 -16.19 -7.35
CA ALA A 171 -12.47 -17.02 -6.59
C ALA A 171 -12.58 -18.52 -6.98
N LEU A 172 -13.80 -19.01 -7.22
CA LEU A 172 -14.03 -20.36 -7.71
C LEU A 172 -13.54 -20.53 -9.15
N ALA A 173 -13.78 -19.52 -10.00
CA ALA A 173 -13.29 -19.51 -11.38
C ALA A 173 -11.75 -19.55 -11.43
N LEU A 174 -11.06 -18.82 -10.54
CA LEU A 174 -9.60 -18.87 -10.42
C LEU A 174 -9.09 -20.26 -9.99
N LYS A 175 -9.77 -20.94 -9.07
CA LYS A 175 -9.41 -22.31 -8.69
C LYS A 175 -9.57 -23.30 -9.83
N ARG A 176 -10.64 -23.17 -10.64
CA ARG A 176 -10.82 -24.00 -11.84
C ARG A 176 -9.73 -23.74 -12.88
N LEU A 177 -9.37 -22.46 -13.07
CA LEU A 177 -8.27 -22.09 -13.94
C LEU A 177 -6.94 -22.68 -13.47
N GLU A 178 -6.70 -22.67 -12.16
CA GLU A 178 -5.52 -23.31 -11.55
C GLU A 178 -5.49 -24.81 -11.82
N GLN A 179 -6.62 -25.49 -11.65
CA GLN A 179 -6.72 -26.90 -11.95
C GLN A 179 -6.43 -27.19 -13.43
N ALA A 180 -7.00 -26.41 -14.35
CA ALA A 180 -6.75 -26.54 -15.78
C ALA A 180 -5.27 -26.27 -16.14
N GLN A 181 -4.62 -25.33 -15.43
CA GLN A 181 -3.18 -25.09 -15.59
C GLN A 181 -2.36 -26.30 -15.16
N ILE A 182 -2.68 -26.92 -14.01
CA ILE A 182 -2.01 -28.10 -13.50
C ILE A 182 -2.16 -29.29 -14.46
N GLU A 183 -3.37 -29.52 -14.98
CA GLU A 183 -3.70 -30.67 -15.81
C GLU A 183 -3.20 -30.56 -17.24
N SER A 184 -3.21 -29.38 -17.82
CA SER A 184 -2.99 -29.20 -19.26
C SER A 184 -2.06 -28.08 -19.67
N GLY A 185 -1.48 -27.30 -18.72
CA GLY A 185 -0.66 -26.15 -19.03
C GLY A 185 -1.44 -25.07 -19.81
N LEU A 186 -2.73 -24.86 -19.46
CA LEU A 186 -3.64 -24.02 -20.24
C LEU A 186 -3.11 -22.60 -20.47
N LEU A 187 -2.49 -22.00 -19.44
CA LEU A 187 -2.00 -20.62 -19.50
C LEU A 187 -0.75 -20.45 -20.37
N ASP A 188 -0.06 -21.55 -20.71
CA ASP A 188 1.15 -21.55 -21.54
C ASP A 188 0.82 -21.75 -23.03
N LYS A 189 -0.46 -22.06 -23.35
CA LYS A 189 -0.90 -22.27 -24.72
C LYS A 189 -1.08 -20.92 -25.46
N PRO A 190 -0.89 -20.91 -26.79
CA PRO A 190 -1.10 -19.72 -27.62
C PRO A 190 -2.60 -19.47 -27.82
N LEU A 191 -3.23 -18.86 -26.84
CA LEU A 191 -4.65 -18.50 -26.83
C LEU A 191 -4.79 -16.99 -26.94
N GLU A 192 -5.92 -16.51 -27.50
CA GLU A 192 -6.27 -15.09 -27.49
C GLU A 192 -6.96 -14.69 -26.17
N ALA A 193 -7.86 -15.53 -25.71
CA ALA A 193 -8.61 -15.29 -24.49
C ALA A 193 -9.10 -16.59 -23.84
N ILE A 194 -9.30 -16.53 -22.52
CA ILE A 194 -9.95 -17.58 -21.72
C ILE A 194 -11.17 -16.92 -21.08
N ASP A 195 -12.36 -17.45 -21.38
CA ASP A 195 -13.61 -16.89 -20.85
C ASP A 195 -14.18 -17.79 -19.74
N LEU A 196 -14.10 -17.31 -18.50
CA LEU A 196 -14.56 -18.02 -17.31
C LEU A 196 -15.91 -17.52 -16.78
N ARG A 197 -16.60 -16.66 -17.56
CA ARG A 197 -17.89 -16.07 -17.16
C ARG A 197 -19.01 -17.09 -17.15
N ASP A 198 -18.93 -18.09 -18.01
CA ASP A 198 -19.90 -19.21 -18.05
C ASP A 198 -19.28 -20.44 -17.36
N PRO A 199 -19.81 -20.83 -16.19
CA PRO A 199 -19.29 -21.99 -15.47
C PRO A 199 -19.49 -23.32 -16.19
N ALA A 200 -20.34 -23.38 -17.21
CA ALA A 200 -20.62 -24.57 -18.00
C ALA A 200 -19.70 -24.74 -19.24
N ARG A 201 -18.87 -23.76 -19.53
CA ARG A 201 -17.99 -23.72 -20.71
C ARG A 201 -16.52 -23.59 -20.32
N MET A 202 -15.98 -24.60 -19.73
CA MET A 202 -14.51 -24.76 -19.61
C MET A 202 -14.08 -26.06 -20.27
#